data_ab2161ea78260b9b45d0cffe7803034d
#
_entry.id   ab2161ea78260b9b45d0cffe7803034d
#
_cell.length_a   1.000
_cell.length_b   1.000
_cell.length_c   1.000
_cell.angle_alpha   90.00
_cell.angle_beta   90.00
_cell.angle_gamma   90.00
#
_symmetry.space_group_name_H-M   'P 1'
#
loop_
_entity.id
_entity.type
_entity.pdbx_description
1 polymer ?
#
loop_
_entity_poly.entity_id
_entity_poly.type
_entity_poly.pdbx_seq_one_letter_code
_entity_poly.pdbx_strand_id
1 'polypeptide(L)'
;CIRDSTKALAKEMLPIVDKPTIQFIVEEALKSGIEEILVVTGKAKRSIEDHFDSNFELEYNLEQKGKTDLLKLVNDTTAINLHFIRQSHPRGLGDAVLQAKAFVGNEPFVVMLGDDLMDITNDDALPLTKQLMNDYDETHASTIAVMEVPHEEVSSYGVICLLYTSPSP
;
A
#
# COMPACT_ATOMS: atom_id res chain seq x y z
N CYS A 1 13.08 -16.97 5.30
CA CYS A 1 11.96 -16.13 4.82
C CYS A 1 11.29 -15.42 6.01
N ILE A 2 10.96 -14.14 5.88
CA ILE A 2 10.31 -13.33 6.96
C ILE A 2 9.02 -13.99 7.48
N ARG A 3 8.34 -14.78 6.67
CA ARG A 3 7.16 -15.57 7.07
C ARG A 3 7.41 -16.56 8.22
N ASP A 4 8.62 -16.99 8.44
CA ASP A 4 8.91 -18.02 9.44
C ASP A 4 9.01 -17.45 10.85
N SER A 5 9.32 -16.15 10.98
CA SER A 5 9.46 -15.44 12.25
C SER A 5 8.19 -14.69 12.70
N THR A 6 7.21 -14.48 11.81
CA THR A 6 6.02 -13.64 12.09
C THR A 6 4.70 -14.35 11.78
N LYS A 7 4.58 -15.63 12.15
CA LYS A 7 3.37 -16.44 11.86
C LYS A 7 2.04 -15.83 12.33
N ALA A 8 2.08 -15.08 13.42
CA ALA A 8 0.89 -14.50 14.04
C ALA A 8 0.61 -13.05 13.63
N LEU A 9 1.57 -12.37 13.00
CA LEU A 9 1.47 -10.97 12.61
C LEU A 9 1.56 -10.84 11.08
N ALA A 10 0.72 -10.01 10.49
CA ALA A 10 0.86 -9.64 9.09
C ALA A 10 2.21 -8.92 8.89
N LYS A 11 2.96 -9.27 7.84
CA LYS A 11 4.28 -8.65 7.56
C LYS A 11 4.17 -7.13 7.36
N GLU A 12 3.05 -6.70 6.85
CA GLU A 12 2.71 -5.30 6.60
C GLU A 12 2.50 -4.50 7.91
N MET A 13 2.35 -5.21 9.04
CA MET A 13 2.26 -4.62 10.38
C MET A 13 3.62 -4.57 11.10
N LEU A 14 4.70 -4.98 10.46
CA LEU A 14 6.04 -4.80 11.03
C LEU A 14 6.37 -3.31 11.09
N PRO A 15 6.78 -2.81 12.28
CA PRO A 15 7.08 -1.40 12.42
C PRO A 15 8.42 -1.05 11.76
N ILE A 16 8.44 0.09 11.08
CA ILE A 16 9.65 0.78 10.64
C ILE A 16 9.77 2.01 11.55
N VAL A 17 10.69 1.95 12.48
CA VAL A 17 10.85 2.91 13.57
C VAL A 17 9.62 2.95 14.49
N ASP A 18 8.60 3.71 14.17
CA ASP A 18 7.42 3.98 15.01
C ASP A 18 6.08 3.68 14.33
N LYS A 19 6.08 3.38 13.02
CA LYS A 19 4.87 3.12 12.23
C LYS A 19 4.93 1.77 11.51
N PRO A 20 3.81 1.04 11.38
CA PRO A 20 3.77 -0.16 10.55
C PRO A 20 3.95 0.16 9.07
N THR A 21 4.56 -0.78 8.33
CA THR A 21 4.83 -0.68 6.90
C THR A 21 3.61 -0.24 6.09
N ILE A 22 2.44 -0.81 6.38
CA ILE A 22 1.20 -0.49 5.66
C ILE A 22 0.79 0.98 5.80
N GLN A 23 1.10 1.62 6.92
CA GLN A 23 0.77 3.02 7.14
C GLN A 23 1.56 3.95 6.21
N PHE A 24 2.84 3.66 5.95
CA PHE A 24 3.64 4.43 4.98
C PHE A 24 3.04 4.38 3.58
N ILE A 25 2.56 3.19 3.16
CA ILE A 25 1.93 3.01 1.85
C ILE A 25 0.62 3.80 1.74
N VAL A 26 -0.20 3.76 2.78
CA VAL A 26 -1.44 4.53 2.84
C VAL A 26 -1.16 6.05 2.85
N GLU A 27 -0.18 6.50 3.63
CA GLU A 27 0.23 7.91 3.67
C GLU A 27 0.76 8.38 2.30
N GLU A 28 1.51 7.54 1.57
CA GLU A 28 1.95 7.86 0.20
C GLU A 28 0.77 8.02 -0.76
N ALA A 29 -0.21 7.11 -0.71
CA ALA A 29 -1.41 7.20 -1.51
C ALA A 29 -2.16 8.52 -1.26
N LEU A 30 -2.36 8.89 0.00
CA LEU A 30 -3.02 10.14 0.39
C LEU A 30 -2.23 11.38 -0.06
N LYS A 31 -0.91 11.40 0.12
CA LYS A 31 -0.03 12.47 -0.37
C LYS A 31 -0.08 12.62 -1.89
N SER A 32 -0.37 11.54 -2.59
CA SER A 32 -0.53 11.53 -4.04
C SER A 32 -1.90 12.03 -4.52
N GLY A 33 -2.86 12.23 -3.59
CA GLY A 33 -4.21 12.70 -3.88
C GLY A 33 -5.20 11.57 -4.15
N ILE A 34 -4.92 10.35 -3.70
CA ILE A 34 -5.89 9.24 -3.69
C ILE A 34 -6.90 9.49 -2.57
N GLU A 35 -8.18 9.45 -2.89
CA GLU A 35 -9.27 9.72 -1.95
C GLU A 35 -9.88 8.45 -1.37
N GLU A 36 -9.89 7.36 -2.15
CA GLU A 36 -10.46 6.07 -1.74
C GLU A 36 -9.43 4.96 -1.89
N ILE A 37 -9.24 4.18 -0.85
CA ILE A 37 -8.27 3.10 -0.81
C ILE A 37 -8.98 1.79 -0.51
N LEU A 38 -8.79 0.79 -1.36
CA LEU A 38 -9.25 -0.58 -1.14
C LEU A 38 -8.08 -1.47 -0.78
N VAL A 39 -8.11 -2.01 0.42
CA VAL A 39 -7.11 -2.98 0.91
C VAL A 39 -7.61 -4.40 0.66
N VAL A 40 -6.89 -5.14 -0.18
CA VAL A 40 -7.18 -6.57 -0.41
C VAL A 40 -6.43 -7.40 0.61
N THR A 41 -7.16 -7.97 1.55
CA THR A 41 -6.60 -8.75 2.66
C THR A 41 -6.74 -10.25 2.44
N GLY A 42 -5.98 -11.03 3.20
CA GLY A 42 -6.07 -12.49 3.23
C GLY A 42 -6.39 -13.02 4.63
N LYS A 43 -6.27 -14.33 4.80
CA LYS A 43 -6.40 -14.98 6.09
C LYS A 43 -5.33 -14.45 7.07
N ALA A 44 -5.73 -14.21 8.34
CA ALA A 44 -4.85 -13.76 9.43
C ALA A 44 -4.25 -12.34 9.27
N LYS A 45 -4.92 -11.45 8.53
CA LYS A 45 -4.49 -10.04 8.37
C LYS A 45 -5.44 -9.04 9.05
N ARG A 46 -6.23 -9.49 10.01
CA ARG A 46 -7.19 -8.64 10.74
C ARG A 46 -6.50 -7.49 11.49
N SER A 47 -5.25 -7.66 11.89
CA SER A 47 -4.47 -6.59 12.53
C SER A 47 -4.29 -5.34 11.66
N ILE A 48 -4.44 -5.46 10.33
CA ILE A 48 -4.42 -4.30 9.43
C ILE A 48 -5.73 -3.52 9.55
N GLU A 49 -6.87 -4.22 9.60
CA GLU A 49 -8.18 -3.62 9.80
C GLU A 49 -8.22 -2.93 11.17
N ASP A 50 -7.86 -3.65 12.24
CA ASP A 50 -7.83 -3.15 13.63
C ASP A 50 -6.89 -1.93 13.79
N HIS A 51 -5.84 -1.79 12.97
CA HIS A 51 -4.91 -0.66 13.04
C HIS A 51 -5.52 0.67 12.56
N PHE A 52 -6.39 0.60 11.57
CA PHE A 52 -7.05 1.77 10.99
C PHE A 52 -8.43 2.04 11.58
N ASP A 53 -8.94 1.14 12.42
CA ASP A 53 -10.19 1.34 13.14
C ASP A 53 -9.99 2.27 14.35
N SER A 54 -11.05 3.01 14.72
CA SER A 54 -11.02 3.83 15.91
C SER A 54 -10.89 2.98 17.18
N ASN A 55 -10.12 3.49 18.14
CA ASN A 55 -9.96 2.87 19.46
C ASN A 55 -10.40 3.85 20.54
N PHE A 56 -11.68 3.81 20.88
CA PHE A 56 -12.30 4.71 21.83
C PHE A 56 -11.58 4.73 23.19
N GLU A 57 -11.12 3.58 23.68
CA GLU A 57 -10.43 3.50 24.97
C GLU A 57 -9.07 4.22 24.92
N LEU A 58 -8.31 4.04 23.83
CA LEU A 58 -7.03 4.72 23.61
C LEU A 58 -7.24 6.23 23.47
N GLU A 59 -8.16 6.64 22.63
CA GLU A 59 -8.50 8.05 22.37
C GLU A 59 -8.93 8.76 23.66
N TYR A 60 -9.84 8.15 24.42
CA TYR A 60 -10.29 8.68 25.72
C TYR A 60 -9.15 8.80 26.74
N ASN A 61 -8.27 7.79 26.83
CA ASN A 61 -7.13 7.83 27.73
C ASN A 61 -6.11 8.92 27.36
N LEU A 62 -5.88 9.13 26.06
CA LEU A 62 -4.98 10.19 25.58
C LEU A 62 -5.55 11.58 25.88
N GLU A 63 -6.85 11.77 25.66
CA GLU A 63 -7.57 13.00 25.99
C GLU A 63 -7.50 13.32 27.49
N GLN A 64 -7.82 12.35 28.34
CA GLN A 64 -7.77 12.53 29.80
C GLN A 64 -6.37 12.86 30.33
N LYS A 65 -5.32 12.38 29.66
CA LYS A 65 -3.92 12.66 29.99
C LYS A 65 -3.38 13.93 29.34
N GLY A 66 -4.20 14.66 28.55
CA GLY A 66 -3.79 15.87 27.85
C GLY A 66 -2.72 15.65 26.76
N LYS A 67 -2.61 14.41 26.24
CA LYS A 67 -1.64 14.06 25.19
C LYS A 67 -2.20 14.39 23.80
N THR A 68 -2.40 15.65 23.53
CA THR A 68 -3.06 16.16 22.31
C THR A 68 -2.36 15.76 21.02
N ASP A 69 -1.01 15.74 21.00
CA ASP A 69 -0.24 15.41 19.81
C ASP A 69 -0.42 13.92 19.44
N LEU A 70 -0.41 13.04 20.44
CA LEU A 70 -0.64 11.60 20.23
C LEU A 70 -2.10 11.31 19.85
N LEU A 71 -3.06 12.03 20.46
CA LEU A 71 -4.47 11.91 20.09
C LEU A 71 -4.70 12.33 18.64
N LYS A 72 -4.07 13.42 18.21
CA LYS A 72 -4.14 13.85 16.81
C LYS A 72 -3.58 12.79 15.87
N LEU A 73 -2.42 12.21 16.18
CA LEU A 73 -1.81 11.15 15.37
C LEU A 73 -2.75 9.93 15.21
N VAL A 74 -3.40 9.50 16.30
CA VAL A 74 -4.37 8.40 16.25
C VAL A 74 -5.57 8.78 15.38
N ASN A 75 -6.15 9.95 15.58
CA ASN A 75 -7.31 10.41 14.81
C ASN A 75 -6.99 10.57 13.31
N ASP A 76 -5.81 11.08 12.98
CA ASP A 76 -5.38 11.24 11.58
C ASP A 76 -5.27 9.87 10.89
N THR A 77 -4.90 8.81 11.62
CA THR A 77 -4.82 7.44 11.09
C THR A 77 -6.21 6.82 10.88
N THR A 78 -7.17 7.12 11.75
CA THR A 78 -8.54 6.56 11.67
C THR A 78 -9.47 7.34 10.74
N ALA A 79 -9.13 8.58 10.40
CA ALA A 79 -9.94 9.42 9.50
C ALA A 79 -9.81 9.05 8.02
N ILE A 80 -9.02 8.04 7.68
CA ILE A 80 -8.75 7.64 6.30
C ILE A 80 -9.92 6.81 5.75
N ASN A 81 -10.38 7.11 4.53
CA ASN A 81 -11.44 6.34 3.88
C ASN A 81 -10.87 5.03 3.30
N LEU A 82 -10.83 4.00 4.14
CA LEU A 82 -10.35 2.66 3.81
C LEU A 82 -11.50 1.69 3.66
N HIS A 83 -11.45 0.93 2.58
CA HIS A 83 -12.33 -0.21 2.35
C HIS A 83 -11.51 -1.50 2.39
N PHE A 84 -12.11 -2.57 2.87
CA PHE A 84 -11.46 -3.87 2.97
C PHE A 84 -12.23 -4.93 2.19
N ILE A 85 -11.51 -5.70 1.38
CA ILE A 85 -12.05 -6.88 0.72
C ILE A 85 -11.13 -8.07 0.98
N ARG A 86 -11.72 -9.24 1.12
CA ARG A 86 -10.96 -10.44 1.44
C ARG A 86 -10.81 -11.35 0.25
N GLN A 87 -9.56 -11.65 -0.10
CA GLN A 87 -9.25 -12.76 -1.00
C GLN A 87 -9.35 -14.08 -0.21
N SER A 88 -10.43 -14.83 -0.43
CA SER A 88 -10.69 -16.08 0.30
C SER A 88 -9.73 -17.21 -0.09
N HIS A 89 -9.28 -17.21 -1.35
CA HIS A 89 -8.35 -18.21 -1.87
C HIS A 89 -7.13 -17.50 -2.48
N PRO A 90 -5.92 -17.67 -1.93
CA PRO A 90 -4.72 -16.99 -2.43
C PRO A 90 -4.24 -17.61 -3.75
N ARG A 91 -4.68 -17.03 -4.86
CA ARG A 91 -4.35 -17.47 -6.24
C ARG A 91 -3.30 -16.58 -6.91
N GLY A 92 -2.59 -15.78 -6.13
CA GLY A 92 -1.57 -14.88 -6.61
C GLY A 92 -2.03 -13.42 -6.72
N LEU A 93 -1.11 -12.55 -7.15
CA LEU A 93 -1.31 -11.11 -7.20
C LEU A 93 -2.43 -10.71 -8.18
N GLY A 94 -2.45 -11.28 -9.38
CA GLY A 94 -3.48 -10.97 -10.37
C GLY A 94 -4.90 -11.28 -9.89
N ASP A 95 -5.10 -12.37 -9.15
CA ASP A 95 -6.39 -12.69 -8.53
C ASP A 95 -6.73 -11.71 -7.41
N ALA A 96 -5.74 -11.26 -6.63
CA ALA A 96 -5.95 -10.24 -5.61
C ALA A 96 -6.45 -8.92 -6.23
N VAL A 97 -5.81 -8.46 -7.31
CA VAL A 97 -6.25 -7.27 -8.05
C VAL A 97 -7.66 -7.47 -8.64
N LEU A 98 -7.97 -8.67 -9.14
CA LEU A 98 -9.28 -8.98 -9.67
C LEU A 98 -10.41 -8.88 -8.63
N GLN A 99 -10.12 -9.10 -7.33
CA GLN A 99 -11.11 -8.89 -6.26
C GLN A 99 -11.59 -7.44 -6.19
N ALA A 100 -10.76 -6.49 -6.60
CA ALA A 100 -11.11 -5.06 -6.61
C ALA A 100 -12.06 -4.67 -7.76
N LYS A 101 -12.29 -5.54 -8.75
CA LYS A 101 -13.04 -5.22 -9.98
C LYS A 101 -14.39 -4.55 -9.74
N ALA A 102 -15.15 -5.04 -8.76
CA ALA A 102 -16.49 -4.51 -8.48
C ALA A 102 -16.45 -3.13 -7.81
N PHE A 103 -15.37 -2.84 -7.08
CA PHE A 103 -15.14 -1.56 -6.42
C PHE A 103 -14.63 -0.51 -7.43
N VAL A 104 -13.63 -0.87 -8.22
CA VAL A 104 -12.98 0.03 -9.18
C VAL A 104 -13.89 0.35 -10.38
N GLY A 105 -14.71 -0.60 -10.81
CA GLY A 105 -15.53 -0.41 -12.01
C GLY A 105 -14.69 -0.23 -13.27
N ASN A 106 -14.84 0.92 -13.91
CA ASN A 106 -14.10 1.32 -15.11
C ASN A 106 -13.16 2.52 -14.88
N GLU A 107 -12.96 2.89 -13.62
CA GLU A 107 -12.09 4.02 -13.28
C GLU A 107 -10.62 3.60 -13.32
N PRO A 108 -9.71 4.52 -13.65
CA PRO A 108 -8.28 4.31 -13.45
C PRO A 108 -7.95 4.05 -11.98
N PHE A 109 -7.00 3.18 -11.72
CA PHE A 109 -6.60 2.86 -10.36
C PHE A 109 -5.11 2.55 -10.25
N VAL A 110 -4.56 2.75 -9.08
CA VAL A 110 -3.18 2.39 -8.75
C VAL A 110 -3.15 1.10 -7.94
N VAL A 111 -2.21 0.23 -8.23
CA VAL A 111 -1.92 -0.96 -7.43
C VAL A 111 -0.66 -0.71 -6.63
N MET A 112 -0.76 -0.74 -5.31
CA MET A 112 0.37 -0.64 -4.38
C MET A 112 0.55 -1.97 -3.66
N LEU A 113 1.78 -2.45 -3.58
CA LEU A 113 2.09 -3.70 -2.88
C LEU A 113 2.44 -3.41 -1.43
N GLY A 114 1.97 -4.26 -0.51
CA GLY A 114 2.12 -4.07 0.93
C GLY A 114 3.55 -4.24 1.47
N ASP A 115 4.51 -4.53 0.62
CA ASP A 115 5.93 -4.71 0.92
C ASP A 115 6.86 -3.85 0.06
N ASP A 116 6.32 -3.04 -0.82
CA ASP A 116 7.09 -2.09 -1.63
C ASP A 116 6.97 -0.68 -1.01
N LEU A 117 8.03 -0.27 -0.31
CA LEU A 117 8.12 1.06 0.27
C LEU A 117 8.98 1.95 -0.61
N MET A 118 8.47 3.14 -0.86
CA MET A 118 9.22 4.18 -1.53
C MET A 118 9.97 5.03 -0.52
N ASP A 119 11.13 5.51 -0.91
CA ASP A 119 11.90 6.45 -0.07
C ASP A 119 11.18 7.81 -0.06
N ILE A 120 10.58 8.12 1.09
CA ILE A 120 9.85 9.37 1.35
C ILE A 120 10.67 10.36 2.19
N THR A 121 11.97 10.12 2.35
CA THR A 121 12.84 10.97 3.19
C THR A 121 13.07 12.35 2.58
N ASN A 122 12.78 12.54 1.30
CA ASN A 122 12.82 13.84 0.64
C ASN A 122 11.39 14.39 0.53
N ASP A 123 11.00 15.22 1.47
CA ASP A 123 9.66 15.84 1.51
C ASP A 123 9.34 16.73 0.29
N ASP A 124 10.36 17.18 -0.45
CA ASP A 124 10.21 17.98 -1.67
C ASP A 124 10.03 17.10 -2.93
N ALA A 125 10.26 15.80 -2.84
CA ALA A 125 10.10 14.91 -3.97
C ALA A 125 8.63 14.56 -4.21
N LEU A 126 8.24 14.57 -5.49
CA LEU A 126 6.90 14.11 -5.88
C LEU A 126 6.77 12.60 -5.57
N PRO A 127 5.74 12.16 -4.81
CA PRO A 127 5.53 10.74 -4.52
C PRO A 127 5.50 9.91 -5.79
N LEU A 128 6.05 8.69 -5.76
CA LEU A 128 6.08 7.80 -6.92
C LEU A 128 4.67 7.54 -7.47
N THR A 129 3.72 7.28 -6.59
CA THR A 129 2.31 7.10 -6.96
C THR A 129 1.78 8.31 -7.74
N LYS A 130 2.13 9.53 -7.33
CA LYS A 130 1.73 10.75 -8.07
C LYS A 130 2.39 10.86 -9.43
N GLN A 131 3.65 10.43 -9.56
CA GLN A 131 4.34 10.38 -10.85
C GLN A 131 3.62 9.42 -11.82
N LEU A 132 3.27 8.21 -11.36
CA LEU A 132 2.52 7.23 -12.16
C LEU A 132 1.14 7.76 -12.58
N MET A 133 0.46 8.48 -11.71
CA MET A 133 -0.83 9.12 -12.04
C MET A 133 -0.67 10.18 -13.13
N ASN A 134 0.36 11.02 -13.02
CA ASN A 134 0.64 12.05 -14.03
C ASN A 134 0.97 11.43 -15.39
N ASP A 135 1.79 10.36 -15.40
CA ASP A 135 2.11 9.63 -16.63
C ASP A 135 0.85 9.02 -17.29
N TYR A 136 -0.06 8.50 -16.46
CA TYR A 136 -1.33 8.00 -16.96
C TYR A 136 -2.20 9.12 -17.55
N ASP A 137 -2.28 10.27 -16.90
CA ASP A 137 -3.07 11.41 -17.37
C ASP A 137 -2.57 11.92 -18.73
N GLU A 138 -1.26 11.81 -18.99
CA GLU A 138 -0.66 12.21 -20.27
C GLU A 138 -0.83 11.14 -21.36
N THR A 139 -0.64 9.87 -21.01
CA THR A 139 -0.52 8.78 -22.00
C THR A 139 -1.76 7.92 -22.14
N HIS A 140 -2.61 7.89 -21.14
CA HIS A 140 -3.73 6.94 -20.97
C HIS A 140 -3.31 5.47 -21.12
N ALA A 141 -2.05 5.17 -20.82
CA ALA A 141 -1.47 3.84 -20.88
C ALA A 141 -1.16 3.32 -19.46
N SER A 142 -1.23 2.01 -19.28
CA SER A 142 -0.80 1.39 -18.03
C SER A 142 0.68 1.63 -17.80
N THR A 143 1.02 2.22 -16.67
CA THR A 143 2.39 2.55 -16.27
C THR A 143 2.83 1.67 -15.11
N ILE A 144 4.09 1.31 -15.06
CA ILE A 144 4.67 0.47 -14.03
C ILE A 144 5.97 1.11 -13.53
N ALA A 145 6.12 1.18 -12.21
CA ALA A 145 7.36 1.63 -11.59
C ALA A 145 8.41 0.51 -11.63
N VAL A 146 9.63 0.88 -11.94
CA VAL A 146 10.78 -0.03 -12.01
C VAL A 146 12.01 0.63 -11.42
N MET A 147 12.95 -0.19 -10.96
CA MET A 147 14.25 0.27 -10.48
C MET A 147 15.38 -0.54 -11.14
N GLU A 148 16.53 0.08 -11.30
CA GLU A 148 17.74 -0.64 -11.69
C GLU A 148 18.30 -1.38 -10.47
N VAL A 149 18.69 -2.64 -10.69
CA VAL A 149 19.31 -3.49 -9.67
C VAL A 149 20.62 -4.07 -10.19
N PRO A 150 21.61 -4.33 -9.32
CA PRO A 150 22.84 -5.03 -9.70
C PRO A 150 22.54 -6.37 -10.37
N HIS A 151 23.29 -6.75 -11.40
CA HIS A 151 23.06 -7.99 -12.16
C HIS A 151 23.03 -9.25 -11.28
N GLU A 152 23.81 -9.28 -10.21
CA GLU A 152 23.88 -10.36 -9.24
C GLU A 152 22.60 -10.53 -8.41
N GLU A 153 21.79 -9.49 -8.27
CA GLU A 153 20.56 -9.47 -7.52
C GLU A 153 19.31 -9.75 -8.36
N VAL A 154 19.44 -9.70 -9.70
CA VAL A 154 18.31 -9.85 -10.65
C VAL A 154 17.45 -11.09 -10.40
N SER A 155 18.05 -12.21 -9.94
CA SER A 155 17.32 -13.44 -9.63
C SER A 155 16.31 -13.32 -8.47
N SER A 156 16.41 -12.24 -7.68
CA SER A 156 15.53 -11.96 -6.54
C SER A 156 14.32 -11.10 -6.91
N TYR A 157 14.29 -10.54 -8.13
CA TYR A 157 13.28 -9.60 -8.60
C TYR A 157 12.55 -10.09 -9.85
N GLY A 158 11.37 -9.52 -10.09
CA GLY A 158 10.72 -9.61 -11.39
C GLY A 158 11.44 -8.71 -12.40
N VAL A 159 11.69 -9.23 -13.59
CA VAL A 159 12.42 -8.51 -14.64
C VAL A 159 11.47 -8.11 -15.77
N ILE A 160 11.55 -6.85 -16.21
CA ILE A 160 10.87 -6.39 -17.41
C ILE A 160 11.76 -6.66 -18.60
N CYS A 161 11.24 -7.32 -19.62
CA CYS A 161 11.89 -7.48 -20.90
C CYS A 161 11.14 -6.65 -21.95
N LEU A 162 11.83 -5.67 -22.55
CA LEU A 162 11.30 -4.94 -23.67
C LEU A 162 11.50 -5.77 -24.95
N LEU A 163 10.46 -6.43 -25.41
CA LEU A 163 10.44 -7.12 -26.70
C LEU A 163 10.26 -6.11 -27.83
N TYR A 164 11.34 -5.62 -28.38
CA TYR A 164 11.32 -4.52 -29.35
C TYR A 164 10.79 -4.86 -30.74
N THR A 165 10.58 -6.10 -31.12
CA THR A 165 10.56 -6.39 -32.56
C THR A 165 9.62 -7.46 -33.05
N SER A 166 8.61 -7.85 -32.33
CA SER A 166 7.66 -8.77 -32.96
C SER A 166 6.24 -8.28 -32.71
N PRO A 167 5.51 -7.88 -33.76
CA PRO A 167 4.06 -7.90 -33.62
C PRO A 167 3.71 -9.34 -33.24
N SER A 168 3.03 -9.49 -32.12
CA SER A 168 2.51 -10.77 -31.67
C SER A 168 1.78 -11.44 -32.82
N PRO A 169 2.03 -12.72 -33.13
CA PRO A 169 1.34 -13.42 -34.18
C PRO A 169 -0.16 -13.53 -33.92
#